data_51ebc502476aa606f8028c5d4281d9c2
#
_entry.id   51ebc502476aa606f8028c5d4281d9c2
#
_cell.length_a   1.000
_cell.length_b   1.000
_cell.length_c   1.000
_cell.angle_alpha   90.00
_cell.angle_beta   90.00
_cell.angle_gamma   90.00
#
_symmetry.space_group_name_H-M   'P 1'
#
loop_
_entity.id
_entity.type
_entity.pdbx_description
1 polymer ?
#
loop_
_entity_poly.entity_id
_entity_poly.type
_entity_poly.pdbx_seq_one_letter_code
_entity_poly.pdbx_strand_id
1 'polypeptide(L)'
;MQPTSRLEIPRTAIKLHALISDLRWRVQLLDSDIQDEEKRTGISNISNTAYPILARNLRIRRGNLLATITMLESQLAETDMAA
;
A
#
# COMPACT_ATOMS: atom_id res chain seq x y z
N MET A 1 -14.83 -34.24 -16.69
CA MET A 1 -14.88 -33.31 -16.20
C MET A 1 -13.81 -32.78 -15.43
N GLN A 2 -13.81 -31.75 -14.95
CA GLN A 2 -12.75 -31.09 -14.52
C GLN A 2 -12.91 -30.71 -13.14
N PRO A 3 -12.33 -31.36 -12.26
CA PRO A 3 -12.46 -31.05 -10.85
C PRO A 3 -11.61 -29.91 -10.41
N THR A 4 -10.92 -29.30 -11.32
CA THR A 4 -9.98 -28.26 -10.92
C THR A 4 -10.62 -27.05 -10.28
N SER A 5 -11.93 -26.84 -10.46
CA SER A 5 -12.58 -25.68 -9.88
C SER A 5 -12.45 -25.64 -8.36
N ARG A 6 -12.31 -26.78 -7.70
CA ARG A 6 -12.14 -26.82 -6.26
C ARG A 6 -10.73 -26.47 -5.82
N LEU A 7 -9.77 -26.63 -6.74
CA LEU A 7 -8.38 -26.37 -6.46
C LEU A 7 -7.95 -25.01 -6.98
N GLU A 8 -8.77 -24.42 -7.83
CA GLU A 8 -8.42 -23.12 -8.41
C GLU A 8 -8.61 -22.01 -7.42
N ILE A 9 -7.63 -21.15 -7.33
CA ILE A 9 -7.74 -19.89 -6.61
C ILE A 9 -8.41 -18.92 -7.57
N PRO A 10 -9.48 -18.23 -7.17
CA PRO A 10 -10.14 -17.27 -8.05
C PRO A 10 -9.13 -16.24 -8.57
N ARG A 11 -9.19 -15.97 -9.86
CA ARG A 11 -8.28 -15.00 -10.48
C ARG A 11 -8.36 -13.65 -9.81
N THR A 12 -9.56 -13.24 -9.42
CA THR A 12 -9.74 -11.97 -8.72
C THR A 12 -8.94 -11.95 -7.42
N ALA A 13 -8.99 -13.04 -6.64
CA ALA A 13 -8.25 -13.11 -5.39
C ALA A 13 -6.74 -13.07 -5.66
N ILE A 14 -6.27 -13.78 -6.67
CA ILE A 14 -4.84 -13.76 -7.02
C ILE A 14 -4.40 -12.35 -7.39
N LYS A 15 -5.19 -11.68 -8.22
CA LYS A 15 -4.87 -10.31 -8.65
C LYS A 15 -4.88 -9.34 -7.48
N LEU A 16 -5.84 -9.48 -6.57
CA LEU A 16 -5.92 -8.62 -5.39
C LEU A 16 -4.72 -8.83 -4.48
N HIS A 17 -4.33 -10.08 -4.24
CA HIS A 17 -3.14 -10.37 -3.44
C HIS A 17 -1.88 -9.76 -4.06
N ALA A 18 -1.72 -9.92 -5.37
CA ALA A 18 -0.55 -9.40 -6.07
C ALA A 18 -0.52 -7.87 -6.00
N LEU A 19 -1.66 -7.23 -6.20
CA LEU A 19 -1.75 -5.78 -6.17
C LEU A 19 -1.49 -5.24 -4.76
N ILE A 20 -2.08 -5.85 -3.75
CA ILE A 20 -1.84 -5.46 -2.36
C ILE A 20 -0.35 -5.58 -2.01
N SER A 21 0.27 -6.69 -2.39
CA SER A 21 1.69 -6.91 -2.14
C SER A 21 2.55 -5.83 -2.81
N ASP A 22 2.25 -5.50 -4.06
CA ASP A 22 2.97 -4.46 -4.79
C ASP A 22 2.80 -3.09 -4.12
N LEU A 23 1.59 -2.76 -3.71
CA LEU A 23 1.33 -1.49 -3.05
C LEU A 23 2.01 -1.39 -1.70
N ARG A 24 2.05 -2.48 -0.94
CA ARG A 24 2.79 -2.51 0.34
C ARG A 24 4.27 -2.26 0.13
N TRP A 25 4.84 -2.84 -0.91
CA TRP A 25 6.23 -2.60 -1.26
C TRP A 25 6.46 -1.12 -1.56
N ARG A 26 5.54 -0.51 -2.31
CA ARG A 26 5.64 0.92 -2.63
C ARG A 26 5.55 1.79 -1.37
N VAL A 27 4.70 1.41 -0.41
CA VAL A 27 4.63 2.11 0.87
C VAL A 27 5.98 2.07 1.58
N GLN A 28 6.65 0.91 1.59
CA GLN A 28 7.97 0.80 2.20
C GLN A 28 9.00 1.68 1.51
N LEU A 29 8.96 1.76 0.19
CA LEU A 29 9.86 2.64 -0.55
C LEU A 29 9.60 4.10 -0.20
N LEU A 30 8.33 4.50 -0.08
CA LEU A 30 7.99 5.86 0.33
C LEU A 30 8.45 6.16 1.74
N ASP A 31 8.30 5.20 2.67
CA ASP A 31 8.80 5.36 4.03
C ASP A 31 10.31 5.63 4.05
N SER A 32 11.04 4.89 3.24
CA SER A 32 12.49 5.07 3.12
C SER A 32 12.82 6.45 2.58
N ASP A 33 12.11 6.87 1.52
CA ASP A 33 12.35 8.18 0.90
C ASP A 33 12.01 9.32 1.86
N ILE A 34 10.93 9.17 2.65
CA ILE A 34 10.56 10.17 3.65
C ILE A 34 11.68 10.29 4.70
N GLN A 35 12.15 9.16 5.21
CA GLN A 35 13.21 9.16 6.20
C GLN A 35 14.49 9.79 5.67
N ASP A 36 14.84 9.48 4.42
CA ASP A 36 16.04 10.05 3.80
C ASP A 36 15.93 11.57 3.70
N GLU A 37 14.75 12.06 3.31
CA GLU A 37 14.54 13.49 3.17
C GLU A 37 14.56 14.20 4.53
N GLU A 38 13.96 13.57 5.54
CA GLU A 38 14.00 14.11 6.90
C GLU A 38 15.42 14.15 7.45
N LYS A 39 16.20 13.11 7.17
CA LYS A 39 17.62 13.08 7.60
C LYS A 39 18.42 14.14 6.89
N ARG A 40 18.18 14.31 5.59
CA ARG A 40 18.91 15.30 4.80
C ARG A 40 18.70 16.71 5.31
N THR A 41 17.48 17.02 5.75
CA THR A 41 17.16 18.36 6.24
C THR A 41 17.33 18.51 7.75
N GLY A 42 17.40 17.39 8.48
CA GLY A 42 17.46 17.41 9.95
C GLY A 42 16.12 17.75 10.60
N ILE A 43 15.02 17.80 9.82
CA ILE A 43 13.72 18.19 10.34
C ILE A 43 12.75 17.01 10.16
N SER A 44 12.28 16.45 11.27
CA SER A 44 11.34 15.34 11.25
C SER A 44 9.96 15.69 11.80
N ASN A 45 9.80 16.90 12.37
CA ASN A 45 8.51 17.34 12.90
C ASN A 45 7.66 17.92 11.78
N ILE A 46 6.56 17.22 11.45
CA ILE A 46 5.66 17.63 10.37
C ILE A 46 5.05 19.01 10.62
N SER A 47 4.88 19.39 11.89
CA SER A 47 4.31 20.69 12.24
C SER A 47 5.28 21.84 12.03
N ASN A 48 6.56 21.56 11.84
CA ASN A 48 7.54 22.58 11.59
C ASN A 48 7.32 23.20 10.21
N THR A 49 7.29 24.53 10.13
CA THR A 49 7.08 25.22 8.86
C THR A 49 8.20 24.96 7.86
N ALA A 50 9.38 24.59 8.35
CA ALA A 50 10.51 24.25 7.49
C ALA A 50 10.56 22.77 7.11
N TYR A 51 9.52 22.00 7.45
CA TYR A 51 9.46 20.59 7.05
C TYR A 51 9.51 20.48 5.52
N PRO A 52 10.32 19.57 4.98
CA PRO A 52 10.54 19.51 3.53
C PRO A 52 9.23 19.26 2.77
N ILE A 53 9.00 20.06 1.73
CA ILE A 53 7.82 19.90 0.89
C ILE A 53 7.79 18.51 0.24
N LEU A 54 8.96 18.03 -0.20
CA LEU A 54 9.04 16.69 -0.80
C LEU A 54 8.57 15.61 0.18
N ALA A 55 9.05 15.66 1.42
CA ALA A 55 8.63 14.68 2.42
C ALA A 55 7.13 14.78 2.70
N ARG A 56 6.58 15.99 2.72
CA ARG A 56 5.15 16.20 2.90
C ARG A 56 4.35 15.55 1.78
N ASN A 57 4.78 15.75 0.54
CA ASN A 57 4.12 15.15 -0.62
C ASN A 57 4.23 13.64 -0.62
N LEU A 58 5.38 13.11 -0.22
CA LEU A 58 5.58 11.66 -0.11
C LEU A 58 4.66 11.06 0.95
N ARG A 59 4.45 11.78 2.07
CA ARG A 59 3.52 11.32 3.11
C ARG A 59 2.08 11.28 2.62
N ILE A 60 1.67 12.26 1.83
CA ILE A 60 0.33 12.29 1.24
C ILE A 60 0.15 11.09 0.32
N ARG A 61 1.14 10.82 -0.53
CA ARG A 61 1.11 9.67 -1.43
C ARG A 61 1.06 8.36 -0.66
N ARG A 62 1.83 8.26 0.41
CA ARG A 62 1.83 7.09 1.28
C ARG A 62 0.45 6.86 1.87
N GLY A 63 -0.20 7.91 2.36
CA GLY A 63 -1.55 7.82 2.91
C GLY A 63 -2.55 7.34 1.88
N ASN A 64 -2.45 7.83 0.64
CA ASN A 64 -3.33 7.40 -0.43
C ASN A 64 -3.13 5.92 -0.75
N LEU A 65 -1.89 5.44 -0.77
CA LEU A 65 -1.62 4.02 -1.00
C LEU A 65 -2.17 3.15 0.13
N LEU A 66 -2.01 3.59 1.39
CA LEU A 66 -2.54 2.86 2.53
C LEU A 66 -4.07 2.76 2.47
N ALA A 67 -4.75 3.84 2.08
CA ALA A 67 -6.21 3.83 1.92
C ALA A 67 -6.62 2.85 0.81
N THR A 68 -5.88 2.82 -0.29
CA THR A 68 -6.15 1.89 -1.38
C THR A 68 -5.94 0.45 -0.93
N ILE A 69 -4.88 0.17 -0.18
CA ILE A 69 -4.62 -1.16 0.37
C ILE A 69 -5.79 -1.62 1.24
N THR A 70 -6.26 -0.75 2.13
CA THR A 70 -7.40 -1.06 2.99
C THR A 70 -8.64 -1.41 2.18
N MET A 71 -8.91 -0.64 1.14
CA MET A 71 -10.05 -0.91 0.26
C MET A 71 -9.90 -2.27 -0.44
N LEU A 72 -8.71 -2.57 -0.95
CA LEU A 72 -8.46 -3.83 -1.64
C LEU A 72 -8.53 -5.02 -0.70
N GLU A 73 -8.06 -4.84 0.54
CA GLU A 73 -8.17 -5.89 1.56
C GLU A 73 -9.63 -6.19 1.90
N SER A 74 -10.48 -5.15 1.92
CA SER A 74 -11.91 -5.35 2.11
C SER A 74 -12.52 -6.13 0.96
N GLN A 75 -12.13 -5.81 -0.27
CA GLN A 75 -12.60 -6.55 -1.44
C GLN A 75 -12.15 -8.00 -1.40
N LEU A 76 -10.92 -8.23 -0.98
CA LEU A 76 -10.39 -9.58 -0.86
C LEU A 76 -11.17 -10.39 0.18
N ALA A 77 -11.49 -9.78 1.32
CA ALA A 77 -12.26 -10.43 2.35
C ALA A 77 -13.66 -10.79 1.85
N GLU A 78 -14.30 -9.91 1.08
CA GLU A 78 -15.59 -10.19 0.47
C GLU A 78 -15.51 -11.35 -0.52
N THR A 79 -14.45 -11.39 -1.31
CA THR A 79 -14.21 -12.46 -2.27
C THR A 79 -14.05 -13.80 -1.56
N ASP A 80 -13.30 -13.82 -0.46
CA ASP A 80 -13.10 -15.04 0.31
C ASP A 80 -14.41 -15.50 0.97
N MET A 81 -15.22 -14.56 1.45
CA MET A 81 -16.51 -14.90 2.06
C MET A 81 -17.51 -15.40 1.04
N ALA A 82 -17.42 -14.94 -0.19
CA ALA A 82 -18.32 -15.36 -1.25
C ALA A 82 -18.00 -16.78 -1.75
N ALA A 83 -16.80 -17.23 -1.49
CA ALA A 83 -16.39 -18.57 -1.89
C ALA A 83 -16.96 -19.63 -0.95
#